data_040231d21570292d367feefed17436ed
#
_entry.id   040231d21570292d367feefed17436ed
#
_cell.length_a   1.000
_cell.length_b   1.000
_cell.length_c   1.000
_cell.angle_alpha   90.00
_cell.angle_beta   90.00
_cell.angle_gamma   90.00
#
_symmetry.space_group_name_H-M   'P 1'
#
loop_
_entity.id
_entity.type
_entity.pdbx_description
1 polymer ?
#
loop_
_entity_poly.entity_id
_entity_poly.type
_entity_poly.pdbx_seq_one_letter_code
_entity_poly.pdbx_strand_id
1 'polypeptide(L)'
;MEQRNNLVLHGTETFSRGALDNVALESGAVVLDSSAGRYLPYGSYTTPEFAMPAFCNLNVSWNASAPHNTMVEVRCRVYAGGNWTGWMSFGKWAPGYPRCSCNSQSDDGMIFLMGDTVTVATPGGGTGVQLQVNLSTNDDKVSPAVRLLAAAVRPLAWEKHNGHPLNRQLYLPEYCLAAHDPSFGRTMDLPLVMAALMNCWGEDVLPEEVAYVMEDMAHSTTANAAFAAAAAGCCGYPCWQAWMDLADLRAQIHDDCCVAAVSYTHLTLP
;
A
#
# COMPACT_ATOMS: atom_id res chain seq x y z
N MET A 1 21.50 2.78 -14.81
CA MET A 1 20.42 3.18 -13.90
C MET A 1 20.14 1.98 -13.01
N GLU A 2 20.44 2.09 -11.73
CA GLU A 2 20.13 1.03 -10.75
C GLU A 2 18.61 0.82 -10.74
N GLN A 3 18.17 -0.39 -11.07
CA GLN A 3 16.75 -0.72 -11.07
C GLN A 3 16.28 -0.80 -9.61
N ARG A 4 15.44 0.14 -9.21
CA ARG A 4 14.93 0.18 -7.84
C ARG A 4 13.80 -0.83 -7.68
N ASN A 5 13.86 -1.63 -6.61
CA ASN A 5 12.81 -2.59 -6.24
C ASN A 5 11.52 -1.91 -5.77
N ASN A 6 11.61 -0.65 -5.36
CA ASN A 6 10.53 0.11 -4.77
C ASN A 6 10.29 1.40 -5.56
N LEU A 7 9.05 1.64 -5.93
CA LEU A 7 8.54 2.83 -6.58
C LEU A 7 7.60 3.53 -5.59
N VAL A 8 7.87 4.80 -5.30
CA VAL A 8 6.98 5.62 -4.47
C VAL A 8 6.63 6.89 -5.25
N LEU A 9 5.35 7.11 -5.47
CA LEU A 9 4.78 8.25 -6.19
C LEU A 9 4.03 9.14 -5.19
N HIS A 10 4.44 10.39 -5.07
CA HIS A 10 3.77 11.37 -4.23
C HIS A 10 3.97 12.78 -4.78
N GLY A 11 3.02 13.66 -4.49
CA GLY A 11 3.08 15.06 -4.87
C GLY A 11 2.78 15.32 -6.36
N THR A 12 2.55 16.59 -6.67
CA THR A 12 2.09 17.02 -8.00
C THR A 12 3.05 16.64 -9.12
N GLU A 13 4.37 16.74 -8.91
CA GLU A 13 5.35 16.46 -9.94
C GLU A 13 5.28 15.01 -10.43
N THR A 14 5.12 14.03 -9.52
CA THR A 14 5.04 12.62 -9.89
C THR A 14 3.70 12.26 -10.49
N PHE A 15 2.61 12.76 -9.92
CA PHE A 15 1.26 12.48 -10.41
C PHE A 15 0.96 13.16 -11.76
N SER A 16 1.56 14.30 -12.07
CA SER A 16 1.36 14.98 -13.36
C SER A 16 1.86 14.19 -14.59
N ARG A 17 2.63 13.12 -14.35
CA ARG A 17 3.14 12.24 -15.43
C ARG A 17 2.14 11.17 -15.86
N GLY A 18 1.07 10.98 -15.12
CA GLY A 18 0.02 10.00 -15.44
C GLY A 18 -1.14 10.60 -16.22
N ALA A 19 -2.07 9.74 -16.59
CA ALA A 19 -3.31 10.11 -17.25
C ALA A 19 -4.40 10.42 -16.22
N LEU A 20 -5.04 11.57 -16.39
CA LEU A 20 -6.12 12.07 -15.55
C LEU A 20 -7.44 11.94 -16.36
N ASP A 21 -8.42 11.23 -15.81
CA ASP A 21 -9.77 11.11 -16.37
C ASP A 21 -10.79 11.44 -15.27
N ASN A 22 -11.47 12.58 -15.39
CA ASN A 22 -12.37 13.13 -14.38
C ASN A 22 -11.73 13.30 -12.98
N VAL A 23 -10.43 13.50 -12.93
CA VAL A 23 -9.66 13.79 -11.71
C VAL A 23 -8.74 14.98 -11.93
N ALA A 24 -8.42 15.68 -10.87
CA ALA A 24 -7.51 16.82 -10.85
C ALA A 24 -6.39 16.60 -9.82
N LEU A 25 -5.33 17.41 -9.91
CA LEU A 25 -4.26 17.45 -8.92
C LEU A 25 -4.44 18.68 -8.02
N GLU A 26 -4.73 18.45 -6.75
CA GLU A 26 -4.89 19.51 -5.75
C GLU A 26 -4.01 19.24 -4.54
N SER A 27 -3.22 20.23 -4.15
CA SER A 27 -2.33 20.16 -2.97
C SER A 27 -1.47 18.89 -2.92
N GLY A 28 -0.98 18.43 -4.07
CA GLY A 28 -0.14 17.23 -4.17
C GLY A 28 -0.90 15.90 -4.14
N ALA A 29 -2.22 15.92 -4.19
CA ALA A 29 -3.07 14.75 -4.20
C ALA A 29 -3.86 14.62 -5.52
N VAL A 30 -4.24 13.40 -5.86
CA VAL A 30 -5.24 13.11 -6.89
C VAL A 30 -6.62 13.17 -6.25
N VAL A 31 -7.49 14.02 -6.76
CA VAL A 31 -8.88 14.23 -6.31
C VAL A 31 -9.83 14.11 -7.50
N LEU A 32 -11.12 13.94 -7.25
CA LEU A 32 -12.13 14.05 -8.32
C LEU A 32 -12.11 15.46 -8.90
N ASP A 33 -12.25 15.58 -10.20
CA ASP A 33 -12.44 16.88 -10.86
C ASP A 33 -13.79 17.48 -10.48
N SER A 34 -13.90 18.80 -10.57
CA SER A 34 -15.09 19.52 -10.19
C SER A 34 -15.56 20.49 -11.26
N SER A 35 -16.89 20.63 -11.39
CA SER A 35 -17.52 21.62 -12.24
C SER A 35 -18.54 22.41 -11.44
N ALA A 36 -18.49 23.73 -11.53
CA ALA A 36 -19.37 24.64 -10.78
C ALA A 36 -19.38 24.38 -9.26
N GLY A 37 -18.22 24.01 -8.67
CA GLY A 37 -18.08 23.74 -7.24
C GLY A 37 -18.67 22.41 -6.78
N ARG A 38 -18.91 21.48 -7.71
CA ARG A 38 -19.38 20.12 -7.43
C ARG A 38 -18.43 19.10 -8.03
N TYR A 39 -18.03 18.12 -7.24
CA TYR A 39 -17.19 17.02 -7.69
C TYR A 39 -17.94 16.08 -8.63
N LEU A 40 -17.24 15.56 -9.62
CA LEU A 40 -17.74 14.48 -10.47
C LEU A 40 -17.90 13.20 -9.64
N PRO A 41 -18.91 12.36 -9.95
CA PRO A 41 -19.20 11.19 -9.12
C PRO A 41 -18.14 10.09 -9.24
N TYR A 42 -17.35 10.11 -10.31
CA TYR A 42 -16.32 9.10 -10.59
C TYR A 42 -15.20 9.68 -11.44
N GLY A 43 -13.98 9.25 -11.16
CA GLY A 43 -12.81 9.55 -11.97
C GLY A 43 -11.69 8.54 -11.75
N SER A 44 -10.72 8.54 -12.64
CA SER A 44 -9.57 7.65 -12.55
C SER A 44 -8.25 8.35 -12.85
N TYR A 45 -7.22 7.91 -12.15
CA TYR A 45 -5.82 8.25 -12.41
C TYR A 45 -5.07 7.00 -12.81
N THR A 46 -4.33 7.06 -13.92
CA THR A 46 -3.49 5.95 -14.38
C THR A 46 -2.05 6.42 -14.48
N THR A 47 -1.14 5.71 -13.81
CA THR A 47 0.29 6.03 -13.83
C THR A 47 0.89 5.78 -15.21
N PRO A 48 2.08 6.33 -15.52
CA PRO A 48 2.91 5.77 -16.59
C PRO A 48 3.23 4.29 -16.34
N GLU A 49 3.66 3.60 -17.37
CA GLU A 49 4.22 2.26 -17.28
C GLU A 49 5.65 2.34 -16.71
N PHE A 50 5.94 1.53 -15.69
CA PHE A 50 7.24 1.49 -15.05
C PHE A 50 7.94 0.16 -15.35
N ALA A 51 9.15 0.24 -15.89
CA ALA A 51 10.02 -0.92 -15.98
C ALA A 51 10.59 -1.24 -14.58
N MET A 52 10.52 -2.50 -14.19
CA MET A 52 11.01 -3.02 -12.92
C MET A 52 12.04 -4.14 -13.16
N PRO A 53 12.94 -4.41 -12.20
CA PRO A 53 13.74 -5.63 -12.27
C PRO A 53 12.83 -6.85 -12.34
N ALA A 54 13.24 -7.92 -12.99
CA ALA A 54 12.43 -9.14 -13.07
C ALA A 54 12.03 -9.64 -11.68
N PHE A 55 10.74 -9.83 -11.42
CA PHE A 55 10.20 -10.08 -10.09
C PHE A 55 9.18 -11.23 -10.04
N CYS A 56 9.04 -11.82 -8.87
CA CYS A 56 8.06 -12.87 -8.58
C CYS A 56 6.90 -12.41 -7.69
N ASN A 57 7.06 -11.31 -6.94
CA ASN A 57 5.97 -10.74 -6.14
C ASN A 57 5.92 -9.21 -6.34
N LEU A 58 4.71 -8.67 -6.26
CA LEU A 58 4.43 -7.24 -6.25
C LEU A 58 3.45 -6.95 -5.11
N ASN A 59 3.81 -5.99 -4.26
CA ASN A 59 2.93 -5.40 -3.27
C ASN A 59 2.62 -3.95 -3.69
N VAL A 60 1.37 -3.55 -3.56
CA VAL A 60 0.93 -2.18 -3.83
C VAL A 60 0.34 -1.59 -2.56
N SER A 61 0.66 -0.36 -2.28
CA SER A 61 0.11 0.38 -1.15
C SER A 61 -0.21 1.81 -1.55
N TRP A 62 -1.08 2.43 -0.79
CA TRP A 62 -1.54 3.80 -1.03
C TRP A 62 -1.83 4.54 0.26
N ASN A 63 -1.73 5.88 0.19
CA ASN A 63 -2.23 6.74 1.24
C ASN A 63 -3.32 7.62 0.68
N ALA A 64 -4.49 7.55 1.31
CA ALA A 64 -5.65 8.27 0.86
C ALA A 64 -6.50 8.75 2.04
N SER A 65 -7.13 9.90 1.89
CA SER A 65 -8.29 10.26 2.68
C SER A 65 -9.56 9.93 1.88
N ALA A 66 -10.47 9.21 2.52
CA ALA A 66 -11.78 8.89 1.94
C ALA A 66 -12.86 9.31 2.95
N PRO A 67 -13.32 10.57 2.90
CA PRO A 67 -14.42 11.06 3.73
C PRO A 67 -15.69 10.25 3.54
N HIS A 68 -16.67 10.45 4.42
CA HIS A 68 -17.95 9.77 4.31
C HIS A 68 -18.55 9.93 2.90
N ASN A 69 -19.19 8.90 2.39
CA ASN A 69 -19.73 8.79 1.02
C ASN A 69 -18.69 8.75 -0.10
N THR A 70 -17.41 8.61 0.19
CA THR A 70 -16.36 8.46 -0.83
C THR A 70 -15.66 7.12 -0.74
N MET A 71 -14.99 6.73 -1.82
CA MET A 71 -14.28 5.45 -1.90
C MET A 71 -13.09 5.53 -2.85
N VAL A 72 -12.06 4.77 -2.53
CA VAL A 72 -10.86 4.57 -3.33
C VAL A 72 -10.75 3.10 -3.71
N GLU A 73 -10.47 2.82 -4.98
CA GLU A 73 -10.09 1.50 -5.46
C GLU A 73 -8.73 1.60 -6.14
N VAL A 74 -7.77 0.78 -5.74
CA VAL A 74 -6.45 0.73 -6.37
C VAL A 74 -6.32 -0.57 -7.16
N ARG A 75 -5.79 -0.44 -8.37
CA ARG A 75 -5.57 -1.53 -9.32
C ARG A 75 -4.14 -1.55 -9.81
N CYS A 76 -3.68 -2.69 -10.22
CA CYS A 76 -2.44 -2.84 -10.96
C CYS A 76 -2.61 -3.71 -12.19
N ARG A 77 -1.66 -3.58 -13.12
CA ARG A 77 -1.39 -4.59 -14.15
C ARG A 77 0.11 -4.83 -14.24
N VAL A 78 0.45 -6.02 -14.65
CA VAL A 78 1.85 -6.51 -14.72
C VAL A 78 2.19 -6.83 -16.16
N TYR A 79 3.40 -6.43 -16.58
CA TYR A 79 3.97 -6.87 -17.85
C TYR A 79 4.83 -8.11 -17.62
N ALA A 80 4.43 -9.24 -18.20
CA ALA A 80 5.14 -10.51 -18.10
C ALA A 80 4.90 -11.35 -19.34
N GLY A 81 5.87 -12.17 -19.74
CA GLY A 81 5.73 -13.03 -20.92
C GLY A 81 5.47 -12.27 -22.22
N GLY A 82 5.86 -11.00 -22.32
CA GLY A 82 5.68 -10.16 -23.51
C GLY A 82 4.35 -9.41 -23.59
N ASN A 83 3.47 -9.54 -22.59
CA ASN A 83 2.14 -8.92 -22.59
C ASN A 83 1.80 -8.28 -21.25
N TRP A 84 0.88 -7.31 -21.28
CA TRP A 84 0.25 -6.78 -20.07
C TRP A 84 -0.92 -7.68 -19.65
N THR A 85 -1.06 -7.93 -18.35
CA THR A 85 -2.28 -8.53 -17.80
C THR A 85 -3.47 -7.58 -17.93
N GLY A 86 -4.68 -8.08 -17.72
CA GLY A 86 -5.82 -7.27 -17.32
C GLY A 86 -5.56 -6.54 -16.00
N TRP A 87 -6.41 -5.56 -15.67
CA TRP A 87 -6.35 -4.85 -14.41
C TRP A 87 -6.82 -5.75 -13.26
N MET A 88 -5.98 -5.90 -12.24
CA MET A 88 -6.26 -6.60 -11.00
C MET A 88 -6.54 -5.58 -9.89
N SER A 89 -7.67 -5.72 -9.21
CA SER A 89 -8.10 -4.81 -8.15
C SER A 89 -7.65 -5.29 -6.78
N PHE A 90 -7.02 -4.42 -6.00
CA PHE A 90 -6.76 -4.65 -4.58
C PHE A 90 -8.03 -4.48 -3.72
N GLY A 91 -9.14 -4.15 -4.34
CA GLY A 91 -10.43 -3.96 -3.68
C GLY A 91 -10.74 -2.51 -3.38
N LYS A 92 -11.75 -2.32 -2.54
CA LYS A 92 -12.29 -1.01 -2.18
C LYS A 92 -11.90 -0.66 -0.75
N TRP A 93 -11.45 0.57 -0.57
CA TRP A 93 -11.03 1.06 0.72
C TRP A 93 -11.63 2.44 1.04
N ALA A 94 -12.17 2.58 2.24
CA ALA A 94 -12.55 3.83 2.89
C ALA A 94 -12.69 3.59 4.40
N PRO A 95 -12.25 4.49 5.29
CA PRO A 95 -12.29 4.25 6.75
C PRO A 95 -13.69 3.97 7.30
N GLY A 96 -14.72 4.58 6.74
CA GLY A 96 -16.11 4.49 7.20
C GLY A 96 -17.00 3.52 6.42
N TYR A 97 -16.48 2.77 5.45
CA TYR A 97 -17.23 1.85 4.61
C TYR A 97 -16.71 0.42 4.68
N PRO A 98 -17.48 -0.57 4.22
CA PRO A 98 -16.96 -1.92 4.04
C PRO A 98 -15.71 -1.90 3.17
N ARG A 99 -14.60 -2.27 3.77
CA ARG A 99 -13.32 -2.46 3.10
C ARG A 99 -13.22 -3.91 2.68
N CYS A 100 -13.01 -4.13 1.41
CA CYS A 100 -13.00 -5.48 0.87
C CYS A 100 -11.87 -5.60 -0.13
N SER A 101 -10.88 -6.42 0.15
CA SER A 101 -9.90 -6.82 -0.86
C SER A 101 -10.53 -7.76 -1.89
N CYS A 102 -9.87 -7.90 -3.03
CA CYS A 102 -10.30 -8.79 -4.10
C CYS A 102 -9.19 -9.77 -4.44
N ASN A 103 -9.58 -10.99 -4.76
CA ASN A 103 -8.68 -11.95 -5.39
C ASN A 103 -8.94 -11.92 -6.89
N SER A 104 -7.90 -12.00 -7.70
CA SER A 104 -8.00 -12.06 -9.16
C SER A 104 -6.81 -12.80 -9.76
N GLN A 105 -6.96 -13.21 -11.02
CA GLN A 105 -5.89 -13.89 -11.75
C GLN A 105 -5.88 -13.45 -13.21
N SER A 106 -4.73 -13.61 -13.88
CA SER A 106 -4.60 -13.50 -15.33
C SER A 106 -5.32 -14.66 -16.04
N ASP A 107 -5.62 -14.48 -17.33
CA ASP A 107 -6.35 -15.47 -18.13
C ASP A 107 -5.62 -16.83 -18.19
N ASP A 108 -4.30 -16.84 -18.13
CA ASP A 108 -3.47 -18.04 -18.10
C ASP A 108 -3.25 -18.62 -16.69
N GLY A 109 -3.75 -17.91 -15.64
CA GLY A 109 -3.59 -18.32 -14.24
C GLY A 109 -2.16 -18.22 -13.69
N MET A 110 -1.21 -17.67 -14.45
CA MET A 110 0.19 -17.57 -14.05
C MET A 110 0.49 -16.35 -13.18
N ILE A 111 -0.39 -15.36 -13.18
CA ILE A 111 -0.28 -14.15 -12.37
C ILE A 111 -1.57 -14.02 -11.58
N PHE A 112 -1.45 -13.96 -10.25
CA PHE A 112 -2.62 -13.88 -9.39
C PHE A 112 -2.40 -12.95 -8.21
N LEU A 113 -3.44 -12.23 -7.87
CA LEU A 113 -3.55 -11.37 -6.69
C LEU A 113 -4.34 -12.11 -5.61
N MET A 114 -3.75 -12.23 -4.43
CA MET A 114 -4.42 -12.74 -3.22
C MET A 114 -4.23 -11.72 -2.09
N GLY A 115 -5.34 -11.15 -1.64
CA GLY A 115 -5.34 -10.12 -0.59
C GLY A 115 -4.56 -8.87 -1.02
N ASP A 116 -3.31 -8.77 -0.62
CA ASP A 116 -2.43 -7.62 -0.85
C ASP A 116 -1.18 -7.91 -1.70
N THR A 117 -1.04 -9.16 -2.18
CA THR A 117 0.17 -9.60 -2.89
C THR A 117 -0.16 -10.19 -4.25
N VAL A 118 0.45 -9.63 -5.29
CA VAL A 118 0.47 -10.23 -6.63
C VAL A 118 1.64 -11.20 -6.71
N THR A 119 1.37 -12.44 -7.10
CA THR A 119 2.39 -13.46 -7.39
C THR A 119 2.48 -13.66 -8.89
N VAL A 120 3.70 -13.68 -9.41
CA VAL A 120 4.01 -13.88 -10.83
C VAL A 120 4.77 -15.20 -10.97
N ALA A 121 4.07 -16.23 -11.45
CA ALA A 121 4.63 -17.55 -11.72
C ALA A 121 5.08 -17.73 -13.19
N THR A 122 4.90 -16.72 -14.03
CA THR A 122 5.37 -16.71 -15.42
C THR A 122 6.88 -16.88 -15.47
N PRO A 123 7.42 -17.77 -16.34
CA PRO A 123 8.86 -17.89 -16.54
C PRO A 123 9.49 -16.54 -16.88
N GLY A 124 10.58 -16.18 -16.17
CA GLY A 124 11.23 -14.88 -16.28
C GLY A 124 10.60 -13.77 -15.44
N GLY A 125 9.48 -14.04 -14.75
CA GLY A 125 8.82 -13.09 -13.85
C GLY A 125 8.12 -11.92 -14.55
N GLY A 126 7.66 -10.97 -13.74
CA GLY A 126 7.17 -9.68 -14.20
C GLY A 126 8.32 -8.70 -14.43
N THR A 127 8.21 -7.82 -15.41
CA THR A 127 9.23 -6.80 -15.72
C THR A 127 8.67 -5.39 -15.85
N GLY A 128 7.38 -5.23 -15.71
CA GLY A 128 6.72 -3.92 -15.73
C GLY A 128 5.51 -3.88 -14.81
N VAL A 129 5.22 -2.69 -14.31
CA VAL A 129 4.10 -2.40 -13.42
C VAL A 129 3.42 -1.12 -13.88
N GLN A 130 2.10 -1.10 -13.86
CA GLN A 130 1.29 0.10 -13.99
C GLN A 130 0.19 0.09 -12.94
N LEU A 131 -0.07 1.23 -12.33
CA LEU A 131 -1.09 1.40 -11.31
C LEU A 131 -2.24 2.26 -11.84
N GLN A 132 -3.44 1.99 -11.34
CA GLN A 132 -4.61 2.82 -11.56
C GLN A 132 -5.34 3.03 -10.25
N VAL A 133 -5.84 4.24 -10.06
CA VAL A 133 -6.70 4.57 -8.93
C VAL A 133 -8.04 5.05 -9.46
N ASN A 134 -9.10 4.45 -8.95
CA ASN A 134 -10.47 4.88 -9.18
C ASN A 134 -10.98 5.59 -7.93
N LEU A 135 -11.51 6.78 -8.12
CA LEU A 135 -12.11 7.61 -7.09
C LEU A 135 -13.60 7.69 -7.33
N SER A 136 -14.41 7.62 -6.27
CA SER A 136 -15.85 7.80 -6.37
C SER A 136 -16.41 8.54 -5.17
N THR A 137 -17.50 9.27 -5.41
CA THR A 137 -18.29 9.95 -4.38
C THR A 137 -19.79 9.83 -4.65
N ASN A 138 -20.56 9.68 -3.58
CA ASN A 138 -22.03 9.80 -3.60
C ASN A 138 -22.49 11.18 -3.08
N ASP A 139 -21.56 12.07 -2.75
CA ASP A 139 -21.82 13.44 -2.32
C ASP A 139 -20.94 14.40 -3.13
N ASP A 140 -21.56 15.19 -3.98
CA ASP A 140 -20.88 16.11 -4.90
C ASP A 140 -20.10 17.25 -4.21
N LYS A 141 -20.15 17.33 -2.89
CA LYS A 141 -19.41 18.32 -2.08
C LYS A 141 -18.11 17.79 -1.51
N VAL A 142 -17.87 16.47 -1.59
CA VAL A 142 -16.67 15.85 -1.02
C VAL A 142 -16.01 14.95 -2.06
N SER A 143 -14.68 14.93 -2.04
CA SER A 143 -13.84 14.07 -2.86
C SER A 143 -12.93 13.24 -1.97
N PRO A 144 -12.67 11.97 -2.31
CA PRO A 144 -11.50 11.28 -1.78
C PRO A 144 -10.23 11.91 -2.36
N ALA A 145 -9.11 11.76 -1.65
CA ALA A 145 -7.83 12.30 -2.09
C ALA A 145 -6.72 11.27 -1.90
N VAL A 146 -6.01 10.93 -2.98
CA VAL A 146 -4.87 10.01 -2.93
C VAL A 146 -3.58 10.80 -2.96
N ARG A 147 -2.75 10.65 -1.91
CA ARG A 147 -1.51 11.41 -1.71
C ARG A 147 -0.25 10.62 -2.01
N LEU A 148 -0.33 9.29 -1.94
CA LEU A 148 0.78 8.40 -2.22
C LEU A 148 0.29 7.12 -2.88
N LEU A 149 1.06 6.65 -3.87
CA LEU A 149 0.96 5.31 -4.44
C LEU A 149 2.35 4.68 -4.42
N ALA A 150 2.44 3.44 -4.00
CA ALA A 150 3.70 2.72 -4.04
C ALA A 150 3.54 1.32 -4.63
N ALA A 151 4.57 0.87 -5.32
CA ALA A 151 4.73 -0.49 -5.81
C ALA A 151 6.08 -1.02 -5.38
N ALA A 152 6.09 -2.15 -4.72
CA ALA A 152 7.29 -2.82 -4.25
C ALA A 152 7.37 -4.22 -4.84
N VAL A 153 8.49 -4.56 -5.50
CA VAL A 153 8.69 -5.84 -6.14
C VAL A 153 9.77 -6.66 -5.45
N ARG A 154 9.53 -7.97 -5.33
CA ARG A 154 10.55 -8.93 -4.93
C ARG A 154 11.29 -9.42 -6.18
N PRO A 155 12.56 -9.01 -6.39
CA PRO A 155 13.31 -9.41 -7.56
C PRO A 155 13.58 -10.92 -7.59
N LEU A 156 13.63 -11.49 -8.78
CA LEU A 156 14.06 -12.89 -8.98
C LEU A 156 15.54 -13.07 -8.63
N ALA A 157 16.37 -12.09 -8.97
CA ALA A 157 17.78 -12.05 -8.61
C ALA A 157 17.98 -10.87 -7.65
N TRP A 158 18.19 -11.16 -6.39
CA TRP A 158 18.38 -10.17 -5.34
C TRP A 158 19.67 -10.43 -4.58
N GLU A 159 20.68 -9.61 -4.83
CA GLU A 159 21.87 -9.57 -3.99
C GLU A 159 21.51 -8.83 -2.69
N LYS A 160 21.56 -9.56 -1.59
CA LYS A 160 21.23 -9.02 -0.25
C LYS A 160 22.48 -8.47 0.41
N HIS A 161 22.39 -7.27 0.93
CA HIS A 161 23.47 -6.58 1.60
C HIS A 161 23.14 -6.41 3.08
N ASN A 162 24.13 -6.60 3.95
CA ASN A 162 23.94 -6.43 5.39
C ASN A 162 24.05 -4.96 5.83
N GLY A 163 24.69 -4.12 5.01
CA GLY A 163 25.00 -2.73 5.39
C GLY A 163 26.03 -2.64 6.53
N HIS A 164 26.28 -1.42 6.99
CA HIS A 164 27.14 -1.18 8.13
C HIS A 164 26.37 -1.34 9.45
N PRO A 165 27.01 -1.77 10.54
CA PRO A 165 26.38 -1.77 11.86
C PRO A 165 25.84 -0.38 12.20
N LEU A 166 24.62 -0.34 12.72
CA LEU A 166 23.96 0.88 13.15
C LEU A 166 23.85 0.88 14.68
N ASN A 167 24.38 1.93 15.32
CA ASN A 167 24.21 2.15 16.75
C ASN A 167 23.15 3.24 16.96
N ARG A 168 21.90 2.87 16.73
CA ARG A 168 20.73 3.74 16.90
C ARG A 168 19.57 2.94 17.46
N GLN A 169 18.79 3.56 18.32
CA GLN A 169 17.59 3.00 18.91
C GLN A 169 16.45 3.99 18.73
N LEU A 170 15.33 3.51 18.18
CA LEU A 170 14.06 4.21 18.17
C LEU A 170 13.18 3.63 19.28
N TYR A 171 12.53 4.51 20.03
CA TYR A 171 11.58 4.09 21.07
C TYR A 171 10.20 3.94 20.48
N LEU A 172 9.64 2.75 20.62
CA LEU A 172 8.27 2.42 20.23
C LEU A 172 7.49 2.07 21.51
N PRO A 173 6.22 2.44 21.59
CA PRO A 173 5.33 1.92 22.65
C PRO A 173 5.29 0.39 22.61
N GLU A 174 5.25 -0.22 23.79
CA GLU A 174 5.16 -1.67 23.93
C GLU A 174 3.70 -2.07 24.17
N TYR A 175 3.20 -3.00 23.35
CA TYR A 175 1.87 -3.56 23.49
C TYR A 175 1.95 -5.07 23.74
N CYS A 176 1.05 -5.55 24.57
CA CYS A 176 0.91 -6.99 24.84
C CYS A 176 -0.28 -7.54 24.07
N LEU A 177 -0.03 -8.40 23.11
CA LEU A 177 -1.08 -9.01 22.28
C LEU A 177 -2.22 -9.62 23.11
N ALA A 178 -1.89 -10.31 24.22
CA ALA A 178 -2.86 -10.94 25.09
C ALA A 178 -3.79 -9.97 25.85
N ALA A 179 -3.45 -8.68 25.87
CA ALA A 179 -4.25 -7.65 26.55
C ALA A 179 -5.31 -7.01 25.63
N HIS A 180 -5.32 -7.35 24.35
CA HIS A 180 -6.20 -6.76 23.35
C HIS A 180 -7.34 -7.69 22.94
N ASP A 181 -8.48 -7.10 22.60
CA ASP A 181 -9.69 -7.82 22.25
C ASP A 181 -9.52 -8.58 20.91
N PRO A 182 -9.65 -9.93 20.91
CA PRO A 182 -9.55 -10.73 19.70
C PRO A 182 -10.75 -10.61 18.77
N SER A 183 -11.79 -9.85 19.12
CA SER A 183 -13.00 -9.66 18.31
C SER A 183 -12.76 -8.94 16.99
N PHE A 184 -11.65 -8.19 16.87
CA PHE A 184 -11.24 -7.47 15.65
C PHE A 184 -10.48 -8.33 14.64
N GLY A 185 -10.60 -9.61 14.70
CA GLY A 185 -9.94 -10.52 13.81
C GLY A 185 -9.04 -11.51 14.55
N ARG A 186 -8.57 -12.49 13.83
CA ARG A 186 -7.81 -13.60 14.43
C ARG A 186 -6.38 -13.20 14.80
N THR A 187 -5.89 -12.05 14.33
CA THR A 187 -4.55 -11.57 14.62
C THR A 187 -4.57 -10.06 14.85
N MET A 188 -4.14 -9.64 16.02
CA MET A 188 -3.90 -8.22 16.36
C MET A 188 -2.44 -7.81 16.10
N ASP A 189 -1.61 -8.69 15.55
CA ASP A 189 -0.17 -8.46 15.36
C ASP A 189 0.10 -7.18 14.55
N LEU A 190 -0.50 -7.08 13.38
CA LEU A 190 -0.28 -5.92 12.49
C LEU A 190 -0.92 -4.64 13.05
N PRO A 191 -2.16 -4.62 13.58
CA PRO A 191 -2.72 -3.45 14.27
C PRO A 191 -1.87 -2.94 15.42
N LEU A 192 -1.32 -3.84 16.27
CA LEU A 192 -0.42 -3.47 17.36
C LEU A 192 0.84 -2.77 16.86
N VAL A 193 1.47 -3.33 15.83
CA VAL A 193 2.66 -2.76 15.23
C VAL A 193 2.34 -1.40 14.60
N MET A 194 1.24 -1.28 13.88
CA MET A 194 0.84 -0.01 13.26
C MET A 194 0.51 1.06 14.29
N ALA A 195 -0.20 0.71 15.38
CA ALA A 195 -0.43 1.64 16.49
C ALA A 195 0.88 2.09 17.14
N ALA A 196 1.82 1.16 17.38
CA ALA A 196 3.13 1.49 17.92
C ALA A 196 3.90 2.47 17.03
N LEU A 197 3.88 2.26 15.71
CA LEU A 197 4.51 3.16 14.73
C LEU A 197 3.87 4.56 14.75
N MET A 198 2.54 4.66 14.72
CA MET A 198 1.86 5.95 14.73
C MET A 198 2.05 6.69 16.05
N ASN A 199 1.96 6.00 17.18
CA ASN A 199 2.13 6.58 18.50
C ASN A 199 3.59 6.99 18.78
N CYS A 200 4.56 6.37 18.13
CA CYS A 200 5.95 6.84 18.12
C CYS A 200 6.09 8.25 17.55
N TRP A 201 5.22 8.62 16.61
CA TRP A 201 5.19 9.95 15.97
C TRP A 201 4.24 10.94 16.64
N GLY A 202 3.65 10.57 17.79
CA GLY A 202 2.86 11.46 18.61
C GLY A 202 1.35 11.35 18.43
N GLU A 203 0.87 10.32 17.74
CA GLU A 203 -0.54 9.96 17.80
C GLU A 203 -0.89 9.34 19.17
N ASP A 204 -2.15 9.22 19.44
CA ASP A 204 -2.70 8.53 20.61
C ASP A 204 -3.86 7.64 20.15
N VAL A 205 -3.48 6.61 19.36
CA VAL A 205 -4.45 5.65 18.82
C VAL A 205 -4.35 4.31 19.52
N LEU A 206 -5.49 3.70 19.77
CA LEU A 206 -5.55 2.34 20.29
C LEU A 206 -5.35 1.31 19.15
N PRO A 207 -4.71 0.17 19.42
CA PRO A 207 -4.60 -0.91 18.43
C PRO A 207 -5.95 -1.37 17.87
N GLU A 208 -7.02 -1.33 18.65
CA GLU A 208 -8.39 -1.65 18.26
C GLU A 208 -8.96 -0.64 17.26
N GLU A 209 -8.64 0.64 17.40
CA GLU A 209 -9.04 1.68 16.43
C GLU A 209 -8.33 1.46 15.08
N VAL A 210 -7.04 1.13 15.13
CA VAL A 210 -6.26 0.78 13.95
C VAL A 210 -6.82 -0.48 13.30
N ALA A 211 -7.10 -1.53 14.09
CA ALA A 211 -7.72 -2.76 13.61
C ALA A 211 -9.05 -2.49 12.89
N TYR A 212 -9.88 -1.63 13.47
CA TYR A 212 -11.16 -1.25 12.87
C TYR A 212 -10.99 -0.57 11.49
N VAL A 213 -10.00 0.31 11.33
CA VAL A 213 -9.78 1.04 10.07
C VAL A 213 -9.11 0.17 9.00
N MET A 214 -8.30 -0.80 9.40
CA MET A 214 -7.56 -1.65 8.46
C MET A 214 -8.19 -3.03 8.20
N GLU A 215 -9.28 -3.38 8.89
CA GLU A 215 -9.93 -4.67 8.70
C GLU A 215 -10.34 -4.92 7.24
N ASP A 216 -9.92 -6.03 6.69
CA ASP A 216 -10.41 -6.56 5.42
C ASP A 216 -11.66 -7.40 5.67
N MET A 217 -12.81 -6.81 5.42
CA MET A 217 -14.10 -7.41 5.72
C MET A 217 -14.45 -8.59 4.78
N ALA A 218 -13.82 -8.66 3.60
CA ALA A 218 -14.01 -9.78 2.68
C ALA A 218 -13.41 -11.08 3.25
N HIS A 219 -12.35 -10.97 4.03
CA HIS A 219 -11.60 -12.10 4.58
C HIS A 219 -11.64 -12.16 6.11
N SER A 220 -12.36 -11.23 6.77
CA SER A 220 -12.43 -11.10 8.24
C SER A 220 -11.04 -11.12 8.88
N THR A 221 -10.11 -10.29 8.38
CA THR A 221 -8.72 -10.25 8.82
C THR A 221 -8.19 -8.83 8.92
N THR A 222 -7.25 -8.62 9.81
CA THR A 222 -6.47 -7.39 9.95
C THR A 222 -5.03 -7.55 9.42
N ALA A 223 -4.75 -8.64 8.70
CA ALA A 223 -3.41 -8.95 8.20
C ALA A 223 -3.11 -8.35 6.80
N ASN A 224 -4.03 -7.56 6.23
CA ASN A 224 -3.83 -6.92 4.93
C ASN A 224 -2.90 -5.70 5.07
N ALA A 225 -1.65 -5.83 4.62
CA ALA A 225 -0.64 -4.79 4.79
C ALA A 225 -0.89 -3.55 3.87
N ALA A 226 -1.62 -3.71 2.76
CA ALA A 226 -2.02 -2.57 1.94
C ALA A 226 -3.05 -1.69 2.68
N PHE A 227 -4.00 -2.32 3.38
CA PHE A 227 -4.98 -1.61 4.21
C PHE A 227 -4.33 -1.00 5.46
N ALA A 228 -3.30 -1.64 6.02
CA ALA A 228 -2.51 -1.07 7.11
C ALA A 228 -1.81 0.23 6.68
N ALA A 229 -1.15 0.23 5.52
CA ALA A 229 -0.54 1.43 4.96
C ALA A 229 -1.57 2.52 4.66
N ALA A 230 -2.75 2.15 4.15
CA ALA A 230 -3.84 3.08 3.89
C ALA A 230 -4.39 3.68 5.19
N ALA A 231 -4.49 2.92 6.27
CA ALA A 231 -4.92 3.38 7.59
C ALA A 231 -3.95 4.43 8.15
N ALA A 232 -2.63 4.16 8.14
CA ALA A 232 -1.62 5.14 8.54
C ALA A 232 -1.68 6.41 7.68
N GLY A 233 -1.84 6.25 6.35
CA GLY A 233 -1.98 7.36 5.42
C GLY A 233 -3.22 8.22 5.67
N CYS A 234 -4.31 7.64 6.19
CA CYS A 234 -5.51 8.37 6.59
C CYS A 234 -5.25 9.28 7.79
N CYS A 235 -4.37 8.87 8.71
CA CYS A 235 -3.91 9.67 9.84
C CYS A 235 -2.83 10.70 9.45
N GLY A 236 -2.44 10.76 8.18
CA GLY A 236 -1.47 11.73 7.68
C GLY A 236 -0.02 11.23 7.65
N TYR A 237 0.23 9.98 8.02
CA TYR A 237 1.57 9.39 8.00
C TYR A 237 1.85 8.74 6.65
N PRO A 238 2.87 9.21 5.88
CA PRO A 238 3.30 8.52 4.67
C PRO A 238 3.76 7.10 5.02
N CYS A 239 3.02 6.12 4.55
CA CYS A 239 3.28 4.71 4.83
C CYS A 239 3.14 3.88 3.56
N TRP A 240 4.10 2.99 3.32
CA TRP A 240 4.07 2.10 2.18
C TRP A 240 4.79 0.78 2.46
N GLN A 241 4.46 -0.24 1.69
CA GLN A 241 5.16 -1.52 1.71
C GLN A 241 6.43 -1.44 0.86
N ALA A 242 7.49 -2.10 1.29
CA ALA A 242 8.76 -2.18 0.57
C ALA A 242 9.40 -3.55 0.70
N TRP A 243 10.07 -4.01 -0.35
CA TRP A 243 11.01 -5.11 -0.26
C TRP A 243 12.40 -4.54 0.03
N MET A 244 12.96 -4.89 1.17
CA MET A 244 14.22 -4.36 1.70
C MET A 244 15.17 -5.48 2.11
N ASP A 245 16.45 -5.27 1.92
CA ASP A 245 17.48 -6.04 2.60
C ASP A 245 17.86 -5.38 3.93
N LEU A 246 18.82 -5.95 4.65
CA LEU A 246 19.23 -5.41 5.95
C LEU A 246 19.96 -4.06 5.83
N ALA A 247 20.62 -3.79 4.70
CA ALA A 247 21.23 -2.49 4.44
C ALA A 247 20.18 -1.40 4.25
N ASP A 248 19.13 -1.69 3.47
CA ASP A 248 18.00 -0.79 3.26
C ASP A 248 17.29 -0.48 4.57
N LEU A 249 17.00 -1.54 5.37
CA LEU A 249 16.35 -1.40 6.68
C LEU A 249 17.17 -0.51 7.62
N ARG A 250 18.50 -0.70 7.67
CA ARG A 250 19.39 0.13 8.48
C ARG A 250 19.43 1.58 8.01
N ALA A 251 19.38 1.81 6.71
CA ALA A 251 19.30 3.16 6.16
C ALA A 251 18.02 3.87 6.60
N GLN A 252 16.86 3.20 6.55
CA GLN A 252 15.60 3.79 7.04
C GLN A 252 15.66 4.16 8.52
N ILE A 253 16.17 3.28 9.37
CA ILE A 253 16.33 3.54 10.81
C ILE A 253 17.34 4.67 11.05
N HIS A 254 18.39 4.76 10.24
CA HIS A 254 19.36 5.88 10.31
C HIS A 254 18.68 7.22 10.03
N ASP A 255 17.74 7.24 9.11
CA ASP A 255 16.99 8.44 8.68
C ASP A 255 15.76 8.71 9.56
N ASP A 256 15.71 8.13 10.76
CA ASP A 256 14.60 8.23 11.74
C ASP A 256 13.25 7.65 11.28
N CYS A 257 13.25 6.85 10.22
CA CYS A 257 12.04 6.18 9.77
C CYS A 257 11.76 4.95 10.63
N CYS A 258 10.59 4.88 11.24
CA CYS A 258 10.11 3.67 11.90
C CYS A 258 9.72 2.62 10.84
N VAL A 259 10.13 1.38 11.06
CA VAL A 259 9.91 0.27 10.13
C VAL A 259 9.28 -0.91 10.85
N ALA A 260 8.19 -1.44 10.30
CA ALA A 260 7.64 -2.74 10.66
C ALA A 260 8.19 -3.80 9.70
N ALA A 261 8.90 -4.79 10.21
CA ALA A 261 9.38 -5.90 9.41
C ALA A 261 8.47 -7.12 9.58
N VAL A 262 7.92 -7.62 8.47
CA VAL A 262 7.21 -8.91 8.44
C VAL A 262 8.21 -9.98 8.03
N SER A 263 8.44 -10.96 8.92
CA SER A 263 9.31 -12.10 8.65
C SER A 263 8.51 -13.39 8.77
N TYR A 264 8.78 -14.34 7.89
CA TYR A 264 8.25 -15.69 8.05
C TYR A 264 8.95 -16.39 9.20
N THR A 265 8.19 -17.12 10.03
CA THR A 265 8.59 -17.73 11.30
C THR A 265 9.65 -18.84 11.22
N HIS A 266 10.28 -19.06 10.08
CA HIS A 266 11.36 -20.01 9.88
C HIS A 266 12.75 -19.38 9.70
N LEU A 267 12.89 -18.09 9.97
CA LEU A 267 14.20 -17.49 10.12
C LEU A 267 14.71 -17.84 11.53
N THR A 268 15.39 -18.97 11.69
CA THR A 268 16.35 -19.12 12.76
C THR A 268 17.42 -18.06 12.50
N LEU A 269 17.38 -16.98 13.26
CA LEU A 269 18.50 -16.06 13.33
C LEU A 269 19.71 -16.85 13.87
N PRO A 270 20.88 -16.77 13.22
CA PRO A 270 22.09 -17.41 13.71
C PRO A 270 22.53 -16.83 15.05
#